data_9011e4444e895a72431dc54491835030
#
_entry.id   9011e4444e895a72431dc54491835030
#
_cell.length_a   1.000
_cell.length_b   1.000
_cell.length_c   1.000
_cell.angle_alpha   90.00
_cell.angle_beta   90.00
_cell.angle_gamma   90.00
#
_symmetry.space_group_name_H-M   'P 1'
#
loop_
_entity.id
_entity.type
_entity.pdbx_description
1 polymer ?
#
loop_
_entity_poly.entity_id
_entity_poly.type
_entity_poly.pdbx_seq_one_letter_code
_entity_poly.pdbx_strand_id
1 'polypeptide(L)'
;MRASTRFEGFTGGFMLDDPIKYGLLAALAIALLVAAFTDLKSRRIANWLNLAIAAGAPVFWIASGMELWPDIAIQFGLALGTFAVLSVLFALRAMGGGDVKLLTALALWIEPSLFLKLVIMMALLGGLLTLGFGAWHIMRRQKDRIAIPYGVAIAMAGLWVIASFYMPASAMAGTTH
;
A
#
# COMPACT_ATOMS: atom_id res chain seq x y z
N MET A 1 18.85 33.49 -21.55
CA MET A 1 18.70 33.79 -20.14
C MET A 1 17.20 33.83 -19.78
N ARG A 2 16.61 32.71 -19.43
CA ARG A 2 15.31 32.53 -18.74
C ARG A 2 15.05 31.04 -18.56
N ALA A 3 15.72 30.46 -17.58
CA ALA A 3 15.47 29.11 -17.10
C ALA A 3 15.27 29.20 -15.59
N SER A 4 14.07 29.52 -15.15
CA SER A 4 13.69 29.41 -13.73
C SER A 4 12.22 29.75 -13.56
N THR A 5 11.29 28.88 -13.93
CA THR A 5 9.90 28.96 -13.48
C THR A 5 9.12 27.69 -13.80
N ARG A 6 9.65 26.54 -13.43
CA ARG A 6 8.89 25.28 -13.59
C ARG A 6 8.82 24.45 -12.29
N PHE A 7 9.15 25.04 -11.17
CA PHE A 7 9.05 24.36 -9.87
C PHE A 7 8.04 25.01 -8.90
N GLU A 8 7.38 26.09 -9.31
CA GLU A 8 6.39 26.78 -8.44
C GLU A 8 4.96 26.22 -8.57
N GLY A 9 4.72 25.29 -9.48
CA GLY A 9 3.38 24.71 -9.66
C GLY A 9 2.97 23.66 -8.61
N PHE A 10 3.88 23.20 -7.76
CA PHE A 10 3.60 22.15 -6.78
C PHE A 10 3.22 22.67 -5.37
N THR A 11 3.35 23.95 -5.11
CA THR A 11 3.03 24.56 -3.79
C THR A 11 1.72 25.33 -3.75
N GLY A 12 0.99 25.40 -4.85
CA GLY A 12 -0.26 26.16 -4.95
C GLY A 12 -1.49 25.26 -4.93
N GLY A 13 -2.07 24.99 -3.77
CA GLY A 13 -3.39 24.37 -3.72
C GLY A 13 -3.49 23.16 -2.77
N PHE A 14 -2.84 23.22 -1.63
CA PHE A 14 -3.12 22.29 -0.54
C PHE A 14 -4.35 22.77 0.25
N MET A 15 -5.44 23.00 -0.46
CA MET A 15 -6.75 23.22 0.14
C MET A 15 -7.56 21.94 0.03
N LEU A 16 -8.49 21.75 0.95
CA LEU A 16 -9.48 20.68 1.07
C LEU A 16 -10.39 20.50 -0.18
N ASP A 17 -9.86 20.78 -1.37
CA ASP A 17 -10.61 21.00 -2.61
C ASP A 17 -10.87 19.73 -3.41
N ASP A 18 -10.42 18.55 -2.91
CA ASP A 18 -10.70 17.28 -3.59
C ASP A 18 -11.29 16.24 -2.64
N PRO A 19 -12.56 16.40 -2.21
CA PRO A 19 -13.21 15.43 -1.32
C PRO A 19 -13.25 14.02 -1.92
N ILE A 20 -13.24 13.92 -3.24
CA ILE A 20 -13.22 12.64 -3.95
C ILE A 20 -11.88 11.92 -3.72
N LYS A 21 -10.77 12.62 -3.87
CA LYS A 21 -9.42 12.07 -3.64
C LYS A 21 -9.24 11.54 -2.22
N TYR A 22 -9.61 12.36 -1.23
CA TYR A 22 -9.54 11.94 0.18
C TYR A 22 -10.54 10.84 0.53
N GLY A 23 -11.74 10.87 -0.07
CA GLY A 23 -12.72 9.80 0.04
C GLY A 23 -12.19 8.45 -0.50
N LEU A 24 -11.50 8.49 -1.64
CA LEU A 24 -10.88 7.31 -2.24
C LEU A 24 -9.71 6.77 -1.37
N LEU A 25 -8.88 7.66 -0.82
CA LEU A 25 -7.80 7.25 0.11
C LEU A 25 -8.37 6.67 1.41
N ALA A 26 -9.46 7.21 1.93
CA ALA A 26 -10.15 6.65 3.08
C ALA A 26 -10.76 5.27 2.77
N ALA A 27 -11.36 5.12 1.59
CA ALA A 27 -11.86 3.82 1.13
C ALA A 27 -10.72 2.79 0.99
N LEU A 28 -9.56 3.21 0.45
CA LEU A 28 -8.37 2.36 0.39
C LEU A 28 -7.88 1.98 1.79
N ALA A 29 -7.84 2.92 2.73
CA ALA A 29 -7.45 2.65 4.12
C ALA A 29 -8.39 1.62 4.78
N ILE A 30 -9.70 1.75 4.58
CA ILE A 30 -10.69 0.79 5.06
C ILE A 30 -10.46 -0.59 4.41
N ALA A 31 -10.22 -0.64 3.10
CA ALA A 31 -9.92 -1.88 2.39
C ALA A 31 -8.66 -2.58 2.93
N LEU A 32 -7.62 -1.81 3.28
CA LEU A 32 -6.41 -2.33 3.92
C LEU A 32 -6.68 -2.88 5.32
N LEU A 33 -7.52 -2.21 6.12
CA LEU A 33 -7.94 -2.73 7.43
C LEU A 33 -8.72 -4.04 7.29
N VAL A 34 -9.61 -4.13 6.30
CA VAL A 34 -10.34 -5.37 6.00
C VAL A 34 -9.38 -6.46 5.54
N ALA A 35 -8.38 -6.14 4.70
CA ALA A 35 -7.35 -7.08 4.28
C ALA A 35 -6.56 -7.62 5.48
N ALA A 36 -6.10 -6.75 6.38
CA ALA A 36 -5.41 -7.14 7.61
C ALA A 36 -6.28 -8.04 8.51
N PHE A 37 -7.54 -7.67 8.71
CA PHE A 37 -8.47 -8.44 9.53
C PHE A 37 -8.73 -9.84 8.95
N THR A 38 -8.99 -9.92 7.63
CA THR A 38 -9.23 -11.20 6.96
C THR A 38 -7.98 -12.07 6.93
N ASP A 39 -6.80 -11.46 6.80
CA ASP A 39 -5.53 -12.18 6.86
C ASP A 39 -5.26 -12.74 8.26
N LEU A 40 -5.51 -11.97 9.32
CA LEU A 40 -5.41 -12.45 10.71
C LEU A 40 -6.38 -13.60 11.00
N LYS A 41 -7.62 -13.51 10.51
CA LYS A 41 -8.67 -14.47 10.82
C LYS A 41 -8.57 -15.76 10.01
N SER A 42 -8.31 -15.65 8.72
CA SER A 42 -8.41 -16.78 7.78
C SER A 42 -7.13 -17.03 6.99
N ARG A 43 -6.10 -16.17 7.15
CA ARG A 43 -4.85 -16.20 6.37
C ARG A 43 -5.09 -16.20 4.87
N ARG A 44 -6.15 -15.51 4.45
CA ARG A 44 -6.56 -15.37 3.06
C ARG A 44 -7.12 -13.98 2.83
N ILE A 45 -6.55 -13.29 1.85
CA ILE A 45 -7.08 -12.03 1.35
C ILE A 45 -8.04 -12.37 0.21
N ALA A 46 -9.28 -11.91 0.31
CA ALA A 46 -10.31 -12.21 -0.68
C ALA A 46 -9.96 -11.60 -2.04
N ASN A 47 -10.13 -12.36 -3.12
CA ASN A 47 -9.82 -11.88 -4.47
C ASN A 47 -10.67 -10.66 -4.87
N TRP A 48 -11.93 -10.59 -4.43
CA TRP A 48 -12.79 -9.45 -4.71
C TRP A 48 -12.27 -8.16 -4.09
N LEU A 49 -11.64 -8.24 -2.90
CA LEU A 49 -11.06 -7.09 -2.22
C LEU A 49 -9.86 -6.53 -3.01
N ASN A 50 -8.95 -7.41 -3.45
CA ASN A 50 -7.82 -7.03 -4.30
C ASN A 50 -8.29 -6.43 -5.61
N LEU A 51 -9.35 -7.00 -6.21
CA LEU A 51 -9.95 -6.48 -7.45
C LEU A 51 -10.59 -5.11 -7.20
N ALA A 52 -11.31 -4.91 -6.10
CA ALA A 52 -11.91 -3.63 -5.75
C ALA A 52 -10.85 -2.54 -5.54
N ILE A 53 -9.75 -2.87 -4.85
CA ILE A 53 -8.60 -1.96 -4.70
C ILE A 53 -8.03 -1.61 -6.08
N ALA A 54 -7.75 -2.60 -6.93
CA ALA A 54 -7.19 -2.36 -8.25
C ALA A 54 -8.13 -1.54 -9.15
N ALA A 55 -9.44 -1.82 -9.11
CA ALA A 55 -10.45 -1.09 -9.88
C ALA A 55 -10.66 0.35 -9.41
N GLY A 56 -10.38 0.66 -8.15
CA GLY A 56 -10.43 2.02 -7.63
C GLY A 56 -9.28 2.91 -8.11
N ALA A 57 -8.15 2.32 -8.52
CA ALA A 57 -6.97 3.09 -8.92
C ALA A 57 -7.22 4.01 -10.14
N PRO A 58 -7.88 3.61 -11.24
CA PRO A 58 -8.20 4.50 -12.34
C PRO A 58 -9.06 5.70 -11.91
N VAL A 59 -9.99 5.50 -10.98
CA VAL A 59 -10.81 6.60 -10.44
C VAL A 59 -9.94 7.58 -9.65
N PHE A 60 -8.99 7.06 -8.88
CA PHE A 60 -8.02 7.88 -8.14
C PHE A 60 -7.09 8.66 -9.09
N TRP A 61 -6.65 8.07 -10.20
CA TRP A 61 -5.82 8.76 -11.20
C TRP A 61 -6.55 9.93 -11.82
N ILE A 62 -7.82 9.74 -12.19
CA ILE A 62 -8.68 10.81 -12.74
C ILE A 62 -8.88 11.91 -11.70
N ALA A 63 -9.23 11.55 -10.45
CA ALA A 63 -9.43 12.49 -9.37
C ALA A 63 -8.15 13.23 -8.97
N SER A 64 -6.98 12.63 -9.20
CA SER A 64 -5.67 13.25 -8.93
C SER A 64 -5.12 14.06 -10.11
N GLY A 65 -5.84 14.13 -11.24
CA GLY A 65 -5.40 14.86 -12.43
C GLY A 65 -4.14 14.27 -13.08
N MET A 66 -3.92 12.95 -12.94
CA MET A 66 -2.74 12.28 -13.51
C MET A 66 -2.85 12.24 -15.05
N GLU A 67 -1.76 12.58 -15.72
CA GLU A 67 -1.68 12.51 -17.17
C GLU A 67 -1.47 11.06 -17.64
N LEU A 68 -2.01 10.73 -18.83
CA LEU A 68 -1.81 9.39 -19.41
C LEU A 68 -0.33 9.06 -19.61
N TRP A 69 0.45 10.06 -19.96
CA TRP A 69 1.89 9.97 -20.13
C TRP A 69 2.56 11.22 -19.51
N PRO A 70 3.55 11.03 -18.60
CA PRO A 70 4.18 9.76 -18.18
C PRO A 70 3.51 9.08 -16.97
N ASP A 71 2.61 9.74 -16.22
CA ASP A 71 2.20 9.37 -14.87
C ASP A 71 1.55 7.99 -14.81
N ILE A 72 0.44 7.81 -15.53
CA ILE A 72 -0.32 6.54 -15.54
C ILE A 72 0.54 5.41 -16.15
N ALA A 73 1.34 5.70 -17.16
CA ALA A 73 2.22 4.71 -17.77
C ALA A 73 3.29 4.21 -16.77
N ILE A 74 3.90 5.11 -15.99
CA ILE A 74 4.86 4.76 -14.93
C ILE A 74 4.18 3.93 -13.85
N GLN A 75 2.99 4.34 -13.42
CA GLN A 75 2.22 3.66 -12.38
C GLN A 75 1.83 2.24 -12.80
N PHE A 76 1.35 2.09 -14.04
CA PHE A 76 1.02 0.79 -14.61
C PHE A 76 2.26 -0.09 -14.78
N GLY A 77 3.37 0.49 -15.24
CA GLY A 77 4.66 -0.18 -15.35
C GLY A 77 5.18 -0.68 -13.99
N LEU A 78 5.03 0.14 -12.94
CA LEU A 78 5.36 -0.23 -11.57
C LEU A 78 4.53 -1.44 -11.10
N ALA A 79 3.20 -1.41 -11.34
CA ALA A 79 2.32 -2.51 -10.97
C ALA A 79 2.67 -3.81 -11.71
N LEU A 80 2.95 -3.71 -13.01
CA LEU A 80 3.35 -4.86 -13.83
C LEU A 80 4.69 -5.44 -13.38
N GLY A 81 5.68 -4.60 -13.12
CA GLY A 81 6.99 -5.00 -12.59
C GLY A 81 6.87 -5.65 -11.21
N THR A 82 6.07 -5.05 -10.33
CA THR A 82 5.76 -5.60 -9.00
C THR A 82 5.11 -6.97 -9.13
N PHE A 83 4.09 -7.11 -9.98
CA PHE A 83 3.44 -8.40 -10.21
C PHE A 83 4.42 -9.45 -10.73
N ALA A 84 5.27 -9.11 -11.70
CA ALA A 84 6.26 -10.05 -12.25
C ALA A 84 7.24 -10.53 -11.18
N VAL A 85 7.85 -9.61 -10.42
CA VAL A 85 8.81 -9.95 -9.36
C VAL A 85 8.16 -10.79 -8.26
N LEU A 86 6.98 -10.36 -7.79
CA LEU A 86 6.29 -11.06 -6.70
C LEU A 86 5.72 -12.41 -7.14
N SER A 87 5.38 -12.58 -8.43
CA SER A 87 4.97 -13.88 -8.99
C SER A 87 6.11 -14.90 -8.95
N VAL A 88 7.35 -14.46 -9.12
CA VAL A 88 8.53 -15.33 -8.92
C VAL A 88 8.63 -15.77 -7.46
N LEU A 89 8.47 -14.85 -6.50
CA LEU A 89 8.48 -15.17 -5.07
C LEU A 89 7.33 -16.12 -4.69
N PHE A 90 6.17 -15.94 -5.31
CA PHE A 90 5.04 -16.87 -5.15
C PHE A 90 5.37 -18.27 -5.71
N ALA A 91 5.97 -18.36 -6.90
CA ALA A 91 6.40 -19.63 -7.50
C ALA A 91 7.43 -20.36 -6.63
N LEU A 92 8.33 -19.60 -5.99
CA LEU A 92 9.31 -20.10 -5.03
C LEU A 92 8.70 -20.44 -3.65
N ARG A 93 7.39 -20.28 -3.48
CA ARG A 93 6.65 -20.48 -2.22
C ARG A 93 7.14 -19.58 -1.06
N ALA A 94 7.78 -18.48 -1.38
CA ALA A 94 8.27 -17.49 -0.41
C ALA A 94 7.19 -16.48 0.03
N MET A 95 6.11 -16.34 -0.76
CA MET A 95 5.03 -15.37 -0.52
C MET A 95 3.66 -15.93 -0.87
N GLY A 96 2.62 -15.49 -0.17
CA GLY A 96 1.22 -15.86 -0.43
C GLY A 96 0.66 -15.18 -1.69
N GLY A 97 -0.17 -15.89 -2.47
CA GLY A 97 -0.78 -15.31 -3.68
C GLY A 97 -1.74 -14.14 -3.39
N GLY A 98 -2.30 -14.06 -2.18
CA GLY A 98 -3.09 -12.93 -1.71
C GLY A 98 -2.24 -11.67 -1.56
N ASP A 99 -1.04 -11.82 -0.98
CA ASP A 99 -0.08 -10.74 -0.74
C ASP A 99 0.46 -10.18 -2.05
N VAL A 100 0.77 -11.05 -3.02
CA VAL A 100 1.17 -10.64 -4.38
C VAL A 100 0.12 -9.73 -5.01
N LYS A 101 -1.16 -10.16 -4.97
CA LYS A 101 -2.27 -9.38 -5.54
C LYS A 101 -2.47 -8.06 -4.82
N LEU A 102 -2.38 -8.06 -3.48
CA LEU A 102 -2.55 -6.84 -2.67
C LEU A 102 -1.45 -5.83 -2.96
N LEU A 103 -0.17 -6.25 -2.98
CA LEU A 103 0.94 -5.36 -3.30
C LEU A 103 0.87 -4.83 -4.74
N THR A 104 0.48 -5.68 -5.70
CA THR A 104 0.27 -5.24 -7.09
C THR A 104 -0.84 -4.20 -7.18
N ALA A 105 -1.96 -4.41 -6.46
CA ALA A 105 -3.05 -3.46 -6.41
C ALA A 105 -2.62 -2.13 -5.77
N LEU A 106 -1.82 -2.16 -4.69
CA LEU A 106 -1.25 -0.97 -4.06
C LEU A 106 -0.26 -0.22 -4.95
N ALA A 107 0.51 -0.95 -5.78
CA ALA A 107 1.40 -0.34 -6.75
C ALA A 107 0.67 0.51 -7.80
N LEU A 108 -0.65 0.34 -7.99
CA LEU A 108 -1.47 1.20 -8.84
C LEU A 108 -1.86 2.52 -8.16
N TRP A 109 -1.81 2.61 -6.82
CA TRP A 109 -2.25 3.78 -6.05
C TRP A 109 -1.09 4.66 -5.59
N ILE A 110 0.05 4.06 -5.32
CA ILE A 110 1.15 4.68 -4.58
C ILE A 110 2.28 5.00 -5.55
N GLU A 111 2.71 6.25 -5.56
CA GLU A 111 3.83 6.73 -6.36
C GLU A 111 5.09 5.84 -6.17
N PRO A 112 5.93 5.63 -7.21
CA PRO A 112 7.08 4.73 -7.16
C PRO A 112 8.03 4.96 -5.98
N SER A 113 8.31 6.22 -5.64
CA SER A 113 9.19 6.59 -4.53
C SER A 113 8.61 6.19 -3.16
N LEU A 114 7.30 6.37 -3.00
CA LEU A 114 6.55 6.02 -1.80
C LEU A 114 6.27 4.51 -1.74
N PHE A 115 6.09 3.87 -2.89
CA PHE A 115 5.93 2.42 -2.97
C PHE A 115 7.20 1.69 -2.50
N LEU A 116 8.38 2.20 -2.85
CA LEU A 116 9.63 1.66 -2.31
C LEU A 116 9.69 1.76 -0.78
N LYS A 117 9.28 2.90 -0.21
CA LYS A 117 9.18 3.07 1.26
C LYS A 117 8.19 2.10 1.88
N LEU A 118 7.05 1.87 1.22
CA LEU A 118 6.06 0.87 1.64
C LEU A 118 6.68 -0.53 1.69
N VAL A 119 7.39 -0.94 0.63
CA VAL A 119 8.02 -2.27 0.56
C VAL A 119 9.08 -2.44 1.65
N ILE A 120 9.90 -1.41 1.90
CA ILE A 120 10.89 -1.42 2.99
C ILE A 120 10.19 -1.56 4.35
N MET A 121 9.16 -0.74 4.61
CA MET A 121 8.42 -0.79 5.87
C MET A 121 7.71 -2.15 6.05
N MET A 122 7.10 -2.68 4.98
CA MET A 122 6.51 -4.02 4.97
C MET A 122 7.55 -5.09 5.31
N ALA A 123 8.76 -5.01 4.72
CA ALA A 123 9.82 -5.98 5.00
C ALA A 123 10.29 -5.93 6.47
N LEU A 124 10.41 -4.73 7.04
CA LEU A 124 10.75 -4.55 8.45
C LEU A 124 9.66 -5.11 9.37
N LEU A 125 8.40 -4.75 9.12
CA LEU A 125 7.25 -5.22 9.90
C LEU A 125 7.07 -6.74 9.74
N GLY A 126 7.16 -7.27 8.53
CA GLY A 126 7.09 -8.70 8.24
C GLY A 126 8.22 -9.48 8.91
N GLY A 127 9.44 -8.95 8.88
CA GLY A 127 10.60 -9.50 9.61
C GLY A 127 10.36 -9.54 11.13
N LEU A 128 9.86 -8.44 11.71
CA LEU A 128 9.52 -8.36 13.12
C LEU A 128 8.42 -9.36 13.52
N LEU A 129 7.37 -9.46 12.70
CA LEU A 129 6.31 -10.45 12.90
C LEU A 129 6.87 -11.88 12.83
N THR A 130 7.74 -12.14 11.86
CA THR A 130 8.39 -13.46 11.70
C THR A 130 9.21 -13.83 12.93
N LEU A 131 10.02 -12.91 13.44
CA LEU A 131 10.80 -13.11 14.64
C LEU A 131 9.91 -13.31 15.87
N GLY A 132 8.86 -12.48 16.03
CA GLY A 132 7.93 -12.57 17.17
C GLY A 132 7.15 -13.89 17.16
N PHE A 133 6.53 -14.25 16.06
CA PHE A 133 5.80 -15.51 15.94
C PHE A 133 6.72 -16.73 15.97
N GLY A 134 7.93 -16.64 15.39
CA GLY A 134 8.94 -17.68 15.45
C GLY A 134 9.41 -17.95 16.87
N ALA A 135 9.77 -16.91 17.62
CA ALA A 135 10.17 -17.01 19.02
C ALA A 135 9.05 -17.60 19.89
N TRP A 136 7.82 -17.11 19.73
CA TRP A 136 6.65 -17.63 20.43
C TRP A 136 6.41 -19.13 20.17
N HIS A 137 6.56 -19.56 18.92
CA HIS A 137 6.36 -20.93 18.53
C HIS A 137 7.42 -21.88 19.12
N ILE A 138 8.68 -21.46 19.11
CA ILE A 138 9.79 -22.21 19.73
C ILE A 138 9.55 -22.35 21.24
N MET A 139 9.11 -21.28 21.92
CA MET A 139 8.82 -21.29 23.36
C MET A 139 7.65 -22.23 23.72
N ARG A 140 6.64 -22.35 22.84
CA ARG A 140 5.47 -23.20 23.08
C ARG A 140 5.61 -24.62 22.56
N ARG A 141 6.75 -25.03 21.97
CA ARG A 141 7.02 -26.36 21.42
C ARG A 141 5.89 -26.87 20.48
N GLN A 142 5.21 -25.98 19.78
CA GLN A 142 4.16 -26.36 18.84
C GLN A 142 4.78 -26.92 17.56
N LYS A 143 4.23 -28.06 17.06
CA LYS A 143 4.74 -28.72 15.85
C LYS A 143 4.03 -28.24 14.57
N ASP A 144 3.09 -27.32 14.69
CA ASP A 144 2.31 -26.84 13.55
C ASP A 144 3.09 -25.82 12.71
N ARG A 145 2.82 -25.76 11.41
CA ARG A 145 3.47 -24.81 10.50
C ARG A 145 3.12 -23.38 10.91
N ILE A 146 4.14 -22.57 11.18
CA ILE A 146 3.99 -21.14 11.43
C ILE A 146 3.57 -20.47 10.12
N ALA A 147 2.32 -20.07 9.99
CA ALA A 147 1.91 -19.20 8.90
C ALA A 147 1.86 -17.76 9.42
N ILE A 148 2.76 -16.94 8.91
CA ILE A 148 2.90 -15.55 9.30
C ILE A 148 1.92 -14.72 8.49
N PRO A 149 1.10 -13.85 9.10
CA PRO A 149 0.15 -13.01 8.37
C PRO A 149 0.86 -11.82 7.70
N TYR A 150 1.46 -12.04 6.53
CA TYR A 150 2.15 -10.98 5.79
C TYR A 150 1.21 -9.88 5.29
N GLY A 151 -0.07 -10.19 5.04
CA GLY A 151 -1.07 -9.21 4.67
C GLY A 151 -1.25 -8.10 5.72
N VAL A 152 -1.03 -8.42 6.99
CA VAL A 152 -1.03 -7.41 8.08
C VAL A 152 0.13 -6.44 7.91
N ALA A 153 1.35 -6.94 7.63
CA ALA A 153 2.52 -6.09 7.41
C ALA A 153 2.33 -5.16 6.20
N ILE A 154 1.75 -5.69 5.11
CA ILE A 154 1.42 -4.90 3.90
C ILE A 154 0.41 -3.81 4.23
N ALA A 155 -0.67 -4.17 4.93
CA ALA A 155 -1.74 -3.22 5.29
C ALA A 155 -1.21 -2.12 6.22
N MET A 156 -0.41 -2.46 7.23
CA MET A 156 0.19 -1.48 8.14
C MET A 156 1.16 -0.53 7.40
N ALA A 157 1.99 -1.07 6.51
CA ALA A 157 2.90 -0.26 5.70
C ALA A 157 2.14 0.67 4.75
N GLY A 158 1.06 0.16 4.12
CA GLY A 158 0.19 0.96 3.25
C GLY A 158 -0.53 2.08 4.02
N LEU A 159 -1.10 1.78 5.18
CA LEU A 159 -1.73 2.77 6.04
C LEU A 159 -0.74 3.83 6.52
N TRP A 160 0.48 3.43 6.87
CA TRP A 160 1.53 4.37 7.25
C TRP A 160 1.89 5.32 6.10
N VAL A 161 2.03 4.82 4.87
CA VAL A 161 2.29 5.66 3.69
C VAL A 161 1.14 6.61 3.43
N ILE A 162 -0.12 6.14 3.48
CA ILE A 162 -1.29 6.99 3.28
C ILE A 162 -1.31 8.11 4.34
N ALA A 163 -1.15 7.76 5.61
CA ALA A 163 -1.19 8.73 6.70
C ALA A 163 -0.03 9.74 6.64
N SER A 164 1.20 9.29 6.32
CA SER A 164 2.39 10.13 6.40
C SER A 164 2.61 11.02 5.18
N PHE A 165 2.11 10.63 4.00
CA PHE A 165 2.45 11.30 2.74
C PHE A 165 1.25 11.80 1.92
N TYR A 166 0.06 11.25 2.17
CA TYR A 166 -1.17 11.65 1.45
C TYR A 166 -2.14 12.45 2.32
N MET A 167 -2.02 12.38 3.66
CA MET A 167 -2.84 13.20 4.56
C MET A 167 -2.14 14.53 4.87
N PRO A 168 -2.88 15.66 4.87
CA PRO A 168 -2.30 16.94 5.21
C PRO A 168 -1.89 17.01 6.68
N ALA A 169 -0.76 17.66 6.96
CA ALA A 169 -0.27 17.87 8.33
C ALA A 169 -1.30 18.60 9.23
N SER A 170 -2.17 19.43 8.63
CA SER A 170 -3.26 20.11 9.31
C SER A 170 -4.35 19.17 9.86
N ALA A 171 -4.54 17.99 9.24
CA ALA A 171 -5.49 17.01 9.75
C ALA A 171 -4.96 16.27 11.00
N MET A 172 -3.64 16.22 11.19
CA MET A 172 -3.01 15.65 12.38
C MET A 172 -2.89 16.66 13.55
N ALA A 173 -2.88 17.96 13.25
CA ALA A 173 -2.76 19.03 14.26
C ALA A 173 -4.09 19.38 14.96
N GLY A 174 -5.22 18.82 14.50
CA GLY A 174 -6.56 19.18 14.99
C GLY A 174 -6.98 18.54 16.32
N THR A 175 -6.09 17.89 17.08
CA THR A 175 -6.44 17.22 18.35
C THR A 175 -5.81 17.83 19.59
N THR A 176 -5.31 19.06 19.50
CA THR A 176 -4.83 19.79 20.71
C THR A 176 -5.67 21.05 20.91
N HIS A 177 -6.88 20.87 21.43
CA HIS A 177 -7.64 21.91 22.13
C HIS A 177 -8.34 21.27 23.33
#